data_9cac3ad3930e1afb34a0a302f36dbb29
#
_entry.id   9cac3ad3930e1afb34a0a302f36dbb29
#
_cell.length_a   1.000
_cell.length_b   1.000
_cell.length_c   1.000
_cell.angle_alpha   90.00
_cell.angle_beta   90.00
_cell.angle_gamma   90.00
#
_symmetry.space_group_name_H-M   'P 1'
#
loop_
_entity.id
_entity.type
_entity.pdbx_description
1 polymer ?
#
loop_
_entity_poly.entity_id
_entity_poly.type
_entity_poly.pdbx_seq_one_letter_code
_entity_poly.pdbx_strand_id
1 'polypeptide(L)'
;MMKGKFLAVLALLLPLLVNAADYKEGEHYSVVSQVATSTPEVREFFSILCPHCYTFEPTVAKLKETLGKEIRVERNHVDFVGRDIGPHYSRAYAVTVALGKEQELLPLLFKMAQVEHRYFSKEADVRAFFLANGVDAKTFDGVVNSFAVEGMVAQMRQATVDKKIQGVPAFVVNGKYLIPHTCNAN
;
A
#
# COMPACT_ATOMS: atom_id res chain seq x y z
N MET A 1 -72.30 20.19 12.27
CA MET A 1 -71.54 19.23 13.10
C MET A 1 -70.70 18.39 12.15
N MET A 2 -69.45 18.83 11.93
CA MET A 2 -68.49 18.08 11.09
C MET A 2 -67.45 17.45 11.99
N LYS A 3 -67.44 16.10 12.07
CA LYS A 3 -66.46 15.31 12.80
C LYS A 3 -65.22 15.09 11.92
N GLY A 4 -64.15 15.85 12.20
CA GLY A 4 -62.86 15.63 11.56
C GLY A 4 -62.20 14.35 12.07
N LYS A 5 -61.89 13.43 11.16
CA LYS A 5 -61.09 12.24 11.45
C LYS A 5 -59.62 12.60 11.35
N PHE A 6 -58.93 12.68 12.46
CA PHE A 6 -57.47 12.77 12.50
C PHE A 6 -56.88 11.37 12.18
N LEU A 7 -56.31 11.23 11.00
CA LEU A 7 -55.53 10.05 10.63
C LEU A 7 -54.11 10.23 11.20
N ALA A 8 -53.79 9.52 12.28
CA ALA A 8 -52.46 9.47 12.82
C ALA A 8 -51.60 8.55 11.91
N VAL A 9 -50.73 9.15 11.11
CA VAL A 9 -49.70 8.41 10.36
C VAL A 9 -48.58 8.06 11.33
N LEU A 10 -48.58 6.84 11.84
CA LEU A 10 -47.50 6.26 12.63
C LEU A 10 -46.37 5.85 11.65
N ALA A 11 -45.38 6.75 11.45
CA ALA A 11 -44.19 6.45 10.68
C ALA A 11 -43.37 5.37 11.40
N LEU A 12 -43.41 4.16 10.87
CA LEU A 12 -42.55 3.05 11.33
C LEU A 12 -41.10 3.41 10.99
N LEU A 13 -40.35 3.92 11.96
CA LEU A 13 -38.88 4.00 11.91
C LEU A 13 -38.33 2.57 12.07
N LEU A 14 -38.21 1.87 10.95
CA LEU A 14 -37.46 0.61 10.89
C LEU A 14 -35.97 0.98 11.10
N PRO A 15 -35.31 0.50 12.16
CA PRO A 15 -33.88 0.63 12.27
C PRO A 15 -33.25 -0.16 11.11
N LEU A 16 -32.56 0.52 10.22
CA LEU A 16 -31.67 -0.13 9.27
C LEU A 16 -30.59 -0.84 10.11
N LEU A 17 -30.74 -2.15 10.27
CA LEU A 17 -29.69 -3.01 10.82
C LEU A 17 -28.54 -3.00 9.80
N VAL A 18 -27.65 -2.04 9.95
CA VAL A 18 -26.35 -2.09 9.30
C VAL A 18 -25.64 -3.30 9.92
N ASN A 19 -25.57 -4.42 9.20
CA ASN A 19 -24.69 -5.51 9.55
C ASN A 19 -23.26 -5.00 9.43
N ALA A 20 -22.71 -4.45 10.52
CA ALA A 20 -21.29 -4.26 10.66
C ALA A 20 -20.66 -5.65 10.68
N ALA A 21 -19.80 -5.97 9.74
CA ALA A 21 -19.04 -7.20 9.77
C ALA A 21 -18.28 -7.28 11.12
N ASP A 22 -18.43 -8.39 11.83
CA ASP A 22 -17.82 -8.57 13.15
C ASP A 22 -16.35 -8.97 13.00
N TYR A 23 -15.48 -7.97 12.82
CA TYR A 23 -14.04 -8.18 12.74
C TYR A 23 -13.44 -8.37 14.13
N LYS A 24 -12.70 -9.48 14.32
CA LYS A 24 -12.13 -9.88 15.61
C LYS A 24 -10.60 -9.73 15.60
N GLU A 25 -10.08 -9.16 16.69
CA GLU A 25 -8.64 -9.11 16.93
C GLU A 25 -8.08 -10.53 17.11
N GLY A 26 -6.92 -10.79 16.55
CA GLY A 26 -6.27 -12.10 16.55
C GLY A 26 -6.75 -13.06 15.45
N GLU A 27 -7.91 -12.79 14.83
CA GLU A 27 -8.46 -13.57 13.72
C GLU A 27 -8.37 -12.81 12.39
N HIS A 28 -8.91 -11.59 12.36
CA HIS A 28 -8.99 -10.78 11.16
C HIS A 28 -7.95 -9.66 11.11
N TYR A 29 -7.51 -9.18 12.27
CA TYR A 29 -6.49 -8.14 12.39
C TYR A 29 -5.70 -8.26 13.69
N SER A 30 -4.56 -7.58 13.75
CA SER A 30 -3.78 -7.39 14.98
C SER A 30 -3.62 -5.90 15.27
N VAL A 31 -3.54 -5.51 16.55
CA VAL A 31 -3.23 -4.15 16.95
C VAL A 31 -1.70 -3.98 17.01
N VAL A 32 -1.14 -3.15 16.12
CA VAL A 32 0.31 -2.87 16.02
C VAL A 32 0.70 -1.49 16.53
N SER A 33 -0.28 -0.66 16.91
CA SER A 33 -0.05 0.65 17.53
C SER A 33 -1.23 1.03 18.41
N GLN A 34 -0.97 1.73 19.52
CA GLN A 34 -2.05 2.27 20.35
C GLN A 34 -2.65 3.55 19.75
N VAL A 35 -1.90 4.27 18.93
CA VAL A 35 -2.29 5.55 18.34
C VAL A 35 -2.61 5.34 16.87
N ALA A 36 -3.80 5.79 16.46
CA ALA A 36 -4.19 5.84 15.06
C ALA A 36 -3.63 7.09 14.37
N THR A 37 -3.54 7.05 13.03
CA THR A 37 -3.23 8.24 12.22
C THR A 37 -4.34 9.30 12.37
N SER A 38 -3.98 10.56 12.27
CA SER A 38 -4.93 11.68 12.38
C SER A 38 -5.90 11.77 11.19
N THR A 39 -5.51 11.21 10.06
CA THR A 39 -6.34 11.11 8.85
C THR A 39 -6.53 9.66 8.46
N PRO A 40 -7.69 9.27 7.90
CA PRO A 40 -7.92 7.92 7.44
C PRO A 40 -6.86 7.49 6.42
N GLU A 41 -6.24 6.35 6.67
CA GLU A 41 -5.15 5.83 5.85
C GLU A 41 -5.21 4.31 5.74
N VAL A 42 -4.94 3.79 4.56
CA VAL A 42 -4.58 2.39 4.34
C VAL A 42 -3.16 2.36 3.77
N ARG A 43 -2.25 1.71 4.46
CA ARG A 43 -0.87 1.54 4.01
C ARG A 43 -0.61 0.10 3.63
N GLU A 44 -0.29 -0.11 2.36
CA GLU A 44 0.20 -1.40 1.87
C GLU A 44 1.70 -1.52 2.14
N PHE A 45 2.11 -2.64 2.72
CA PHE A 45 3.49 -3.09 2.75
C PHE A 45 3.68 -4.16 1.67
N PHE A 46 4.65 -3.95 0.78
CA PHE A 46 4.84 -4.81 -0.38
C PHE A 46 6.32 -4.92 -0.77
N SER A 47 6.63 -5.87 -1.64
CA SER A 47 7.92 -5.93 -2.31
C SER A 47 7.75 -6.27 -3.78
N ILE A 48 8.52 -5.59 -4.63
CA ILE A 48 8.62 -5.89 -6.07
C ILE A 48 9.13 -7.32 -6.29
N LEU A 49 9.92 -7.84 -5.34
CA LEU A 49 10.45 -9.22 -5.38
C LEU A 49 9.44 -10.28 -4.89
N CYS A 50 8.26 -9.89 -4.42
CA CYS A 50 7.25 -10.81 -3.92
C CYS A 50 6.24 -11.18 -5.00
N PRO A 51 6.13 -12.46 -5.41
CA PRO A 51 5.15 -12.90 -6.43
C PRO A 51 3.70 -12.62 -6.02
N HIS A 52 3.37 -12.81 -4.72
CA HIS A 52 2.01 -12.52 -4.23
C HIS A 52 1.68 -11.03 -4.31
N CYS A 53 2.65 -10.13 -4.05
CA CYS A 53 2.45 -8.71 -4.23
C CYS A 53 2.15 -8.37 -5.70
N TYR A 54 2.88 -8.98 -6.64
CA TYR A 54 2.62 -8.80 -8.07
C TYR A 54 1.21 -9.23 -8.47
N THR A 55 0.77 -10.41 -8.05
CA THR A 55 -0.59 -10.89 -8.37
C THR A 55 -1.68 -10.08 -7.67
N PHE A 56 -1.33 -9.35 -6.60
CA PHE A 56 -2.26 -8.52 -5.84
C PHE A 56 -2.42 -7.08 -6.38
N GLU A 57 -1.57 -6.64 -7.33
CA GLU A 57 -1.63 -5.30 -7.93
C GLU A 57 -3.03 -4.88 -8.45
N PRO A 58 -3.80 -5.75 -9.15
CA PRO A 58 -5.16 -5.38 -9.57
C PRO A 58 -6.09 -5.11 -8.38
N THR A 59 -5.93 -5.83 -7.27
CA THR A 59 -6.70 -5.62 -6.04
C THR A 59 -6.36 -4.29 -5.39
N VAL A 60 -5.07 -3.93 -5.36
CA VAL A 60 -4.63 -2.61 -4.83
C VAL A 60 -5.16 -1.47 -5.68
N ALA A 61 -5.15 -1.62 -7.01
CA ALA A 61 -5.73 -0.62 -7.91
C ALA A 61 -7.22 -0.42 -7.65
N LYS A 62 -7.99 -1.52 -7.53
CA LYS A 62 -9.42 -1.48 -7.19
C LYS A 62 -9.67 -0.90 -5.80
N LEU A 63 -8.82 -1.20 -4.82
CA LEU A 63 -8.90 -0.64 -3.47
C LEU A 63 -8.75 0.90 -3.52
N LYS A 64 -7.75 1.41 -4.24
CA LYS A 64 -7.54 2.86 -4.43
C LYS A 64 -8.77 3.53 -5.05
N GLU A 65 -9.36 2.91 -6.08
CA GLU A 65 -10.57 3.41 -6.73
C GLU A 65 -11.77 3.41 -5.77
N THR A 66 -11.99 2.32 -5.03
CA THR A 66 -13.12 2.14 -4.12
C THR A 66 -13.08 3.09 -2.94
N LEU A 67 -11.91 3.32 -2.36
CA LEU A 67 -11.72 4.21 -1.20
C LEU A 67 -11.77 5.69 -1.61
N GLY A 68 -11.60 6.01 -2.88
CA GLY A 68 -11.65 7.37 -3.40
C GLY A 68 -10.55 8.27 -2.83
N LYS A 69 -10.83 9.59 -2.77
CA LYS A 69 -9.84 10.59 -2.34
C LYS A 69 -9.87 10.87 -0.84
N GLU A 70 -10.87 10.39 -0.13
CA GLU A 70 -11.06 10.68 1.31
C GLU A 70 -10.17 9.81 2.20
N ILE A 71 -9.80 8.61 1.71
CA ILE A 71 -8.91 7.69 2.41
C ILE A 71 -7.59 7.61 1.65
N ARG A 72 -6.53 7.99 2.32
CA ARG A 72 -5.19 7.97 1.74
C ARG A 72 -4.70 6.52 1.63
N VAL A 73 -4.40 6.08 0.41
CA VAL A 73 -3.78 4.78 0.16
C VAL A 73 -2.29 5.00 -0.10
N GLU A 74 -1.48 4.64 0.88
CA GLU A 74 -0.02 4.76 0.88
C GLU A 74 0.61 3.41 0.56
N ARG A 75 1.82 3.43 0.00
CA ARG A 75 2.59 2.21 -0.28
C ARG A 75 3.96 2.27 0.40
N ASN A 76 4.37 1.17 0.97
CA ASN A 76 5.64 1.01 1.68
C ASN A 76 6.37 -0.22 1.16
N HIS A 77 7.44 -0.02 0.39
CA HIS A 77 8.27 -1.14 -0.03
C HIS A 77 9.10 -1.67 1.15
N VAL A 78 9.19 -3.01 1.29
CA VAL A 78 10.03 -3.65 2.30
C VAL A 78 11.30 -4.22 1.66
N ASP A 79 12.42 -4.13 2.36
CA ASP A 79 13.74 -4.53 1.86
C ASP A 79 14.22 -5.92 2.34
N PHE A 80 13.49 -6.56 3.25
CA PHE A 80 13.86 -7.90 3.74
C PHE A 80 13.57 -9.03 2.74
N VAL A 81 12.69 -8.81 1.74
CA VAL A 81 12.46 -9.77 0.67
C VAL A 81 13.61 -9.68 -0.33
N GLY A 82 14.21 -10.82 -0.65
CA GLY A 82 15.33 -10.90 -1.57
C GLY A 82 16.71 -10.70 -0.89
N ARG A 83 16.75 -10.61 0.44
CA ARG A 83 18.00 -10.45 1.22
C ARG A 83 18.82 -9.26 0.71
N ASP A 84 20.05 -9.51 0.24
CA ASP A 84 21.02 -8.48 -0.15
C ASP A 84 20.57 -7.60 -1.33
N ILE A 85 19.67 -8.10 -2.17
CA ILE A 85 19.15 -7.32 -3.31
C ILE A 85 17.90 -6.48 -2.96
N GLY A 86 17.21 -6.80 -1.87
CA GLY A 86 16.00 -6.08 -1.44
C GLY A 86 16.18 -4.56 -1.33
N PRO A 87 17.28 -4.06 -0.74
CA PRO A 87 17.54 -2.62 -0.63
C PRO A 87 17.60 -1.90 -1.98
N HIS A 88 18.08 -2.54 -3.05
CA HIS A 88 18.09 -1.94 -4.39
C HIS A 88 16.66 -1.68 -4.91
N TYR A 89 15.72 -2.55 -4.57
CA TYR A 89 14.30 -2.39 -4.96
C TYR A 89 13.58 -1.35 -4.12
N SER A 90 13.90 -1.22 -2.82
CA SER A 90 13.38 -0.12 -2.00
C SER A 90 13.85 1.24 -2.53
N ARG A 91 15.12 1.35 -2.92
CA ARG A 91 15.66 2.55 -3.56
C ARG A 91 15.02 2.81 -4.93
N ALA A 92 14.91 1.79 -5.78
CA ALA A 92 14.25 1.92 -7.07
C ALA A 92 12.79 2.42 -6.91
N TYR A 93 12.03 1.84 -5.98
CA TYR A 93 10.68 2.32 -5.68
C TYR A 93 10.68 3.79 -5.22
N ALA A 94 11.55 4.16 -4.28
CA ALA A 94 11.65 5.55 -3.81
C ALA A 94 11.99 6.53 -4.95
N VAL A 95 12.85 6.13 -5.90
CA VAL A 95 13.14 6.92 -7.08
C VAL A 95 11.91 7.08 -7.98
N THR A 96 11.10 6.02 -8.20
CA THR A 96 9.88 6.13 -9.01
C THR A 96 8.90 7.14 -8.40
N VAL A 97 8.78 7.14 -7.07
CA VAL A 97 7.91 8.07 -6.33
C VAL A 97 8.46 9.49 -6.41
N ALA A 98 9.77 9.68 -6.17
CA ALA A 98 10.43 10.99 -6.21
C ALA A 98 10.35 11.65 -7.60
N LEU A 99 10.31 10.83 -8.66
CA LEU A 99 10.12 11.29 -10.04
C LEU A 99 8.65 11.53 -10.41
N GLY A 100 7.69 11.19 -9.54
CA GLY A 100 6.27 11.22 -9.85
C GLY A 100 5.84 10.19 -10.92
N LYS A 101 6.64 9.13 -11.12
CA LYS A 101 6.46 8.12 -12.18
C LYS A 101 6.06 6.73 -11.62
N GLU A 102 5.47 6.68 -10.43
CA GLU A 102 5.07 5.40 -9.83
C GLU A 102 4.15 4.60 -10.74
N GLN A 103 3.12 5.22 -11.30
CA GLN A 103 2.15 4.55 -12.17
C GLN A 103 2.77 4.01 -13.47
N GLU A 104 3.82 4.66 -13.97
CA GLU A 104 4.51 4.29 -15.21
C GLU A 104 5.56 3.19 -14.95
N LEU A 105 6.40 3.37 -13.93
CA LEU A 105 7.61 2.56 -13.73
C LEU A 105 7.43 1.37 -12.79
N LEU A 106 6.52 1.43 -11.82
CA LEU A 106 6.32 0.32 -10.89
C LEU A 106 5.83 -0.96 -11.60
N PRO A 107 4.88 -0.91 -12.56
CA PRO A 107 4.51 -2.10 -13.33
C PRO A 107 5.69 -2.70 -14.11
N LEU A 108 6.61 -1.87 -14.60
CA LEU A 108 7.80 -2.33 -15.32
C LEU A 108 8.81 -2.98 -14.38
N LEU A 109 8.97 -2.46 -13.16
CA LEU A 109 9.78 -3.11 -12.11
C LEU A 109 9.24 -4.48 -11.74
N PHE A 110 7.92 -4.60 -11.54
CA PHE A 110 7.28 -5.88 -11.30
C PHE A 110 7.45 -6.84 -12.48
N LYS A 111 7.20 -6.37 -13.71
CA LYS A 111 7.38 -7.20 -14.92
C LYS A 111 8.80 -7.73 -15.03
N MET A 112 9.81 -6.87 -14.85
CA MET A 112 11.22 -7.27 -14.87
C MET A 112 11.51 -8.37 -13.85
N ALA A 113 11.05 -8.20 -12.60
CA ALA A 113 11.36 -9.14 -11.52
C ALA A 113 10.53 -10.43 -11.61
N GLN A 114 9.21 -10.33 -11.88
CA GLN A 114 8.26 -11.44 -11.74
C GLN A 114 7.98 -12.20 -13.03
N VAL A 115 8.16 -11.55 -14.18
CA VAL A 115 7.88 -12.16 -15.50
C VAL A 115 9.17 -12.47 -16.24
N GLU A 116 10.12 -11.51 -16.26
CA GLU A 116 11.38 -11.68 -16.98
C GLU A 116 12.48 -12.32 -16.13
N HIS A 117 12.25 -12.48 -14.80
CA HIS A 117 13.19 -13.03 -13.82
C HIS A 117 14.58 -12.36 -13.87
N ARG A 118 14.57 -11.06 -14.13
CA ARG A 118 15.77 -10.21 -14.13
C ARG A 118 15.83 -9.42 -12.84
N TYR A 119 16.98 -9.42 -12.19
CA TYR A 119 17.13 -8.83 -10.87
C TYR A 119 18.26 -7.82 -10.83
N PHE A 120 18.09 -6.80 -10.00
CA PHE A 120 19.18 -5.91 -9.63
C PHE A 120 20.16 -6.62 -8.70
N SER A 121 21.44 -6.62 -9.04
CA SER A 121 22.52 -7.14 -8.19
C SER A 121 23.38 -6.01 -7.62
N LYS A 122 23.31 -4.81 -8.21
CA LYS A 122 24.09 -3.63 -7.85
C LYS A 122 23.36 -2.35 -8.27
N GLU A 123 23.81 -1.22 -7.75
CA GLU A 123 23.22 0.10 -8.06
C GLU A 123 23.25 0.45 -9.57
N ALA A 124 24.29 0.02 -10.28
CA ALA A 124 24.38 0.23 -11.72
C ALA A 124 23.22 -0.43 -12.50
N ASP A 125 22.67 -1.54 -11.99
CA ASP A 125 21.53 -2.23 -12.62
C ASP A 125 20.25 -1.38 -12.44
N VAL A 126 20.08 -0.77 -11.25
CA VAL A 126 18.99 0.19 -10.99
C VAL A 126 19.06 1.35 -11.98
N ARG A 127 20.24 1.95 -12.12
CA ARG A 127 20.47 3.05 -13.10
C ARG A 127 20.10 2.62 -14.52
N ALA A 128 20.62 1.46 -14.95
CA ALA A 128 20.37 0.94 -16.29
C ALA A 128 18.87 0.75 -16.57
N PHE A 129 18.11 0.26 -15.58
CA PHE A 129 16.65 0.11 -15.68
C PHE A 129 15.96 1.46 -15.95
N PHE A 130 16.28 2.51 -15.18
CA PHE A 130 15.64 3.80 -15.34
C PHE A 130 15.96 4.43 -16.69
N LEU A 131 17.21 4.36 -17.14
CA LEU A 131 17.62 4.89 -18.44
C LEU A 131 16.92 4.15 -19.60
N ALA A 132 16.84 2.82 -19.52
CA ALA A 132 16.15 2.01 -20.53
C ALA A 132 14.63 2.29 -20.59
N ASN A 133 14.06 2.86 -19.53
CA ASN A 133 12.64 3.21 -19.44
C ASN A 133 12.39 4.73 -19.51
N GLY A 134 13.27 5.47 -20.20
CA GLY A 134 13.02 6.85 -20.59
C GLY A 134 13.33 7.92 -19.53
N VAL A 135 14.02 7.58 -18.45
CA VAL A 135 14.55 8.56 -17.51
C VAL A 135 15.96 8.97 -17.98
N ASP A 136 16.18 10.25 -18.22
CA ASP A 136 17.51 10.71 -18.61
C ASP A 136 18.53 10.59 -17.47
N ALA A 137 19.82 10.42 -17.84
CA ALA A 137 20.90 10.16 -16.90
C ALA A 137 21.05 11.28 -15.84
N LYS A 138 20.97 12.55 -16.25
CA LYS A 138 21.14 13.69 -15.34
C LYS A 138 20.02 13.74 -14.31
N THR A 139 18.77 13.48 -14.72
CA THR A 139 17.62 13.42 -13.84
C THR A 139 17.76 12.28 -12.86
N PHE A 140 18.10 11.06 -13.32
CA PHE A 140 18.30 9.92 -12.43
C PHE A 140 19.42 10.18 -11.41
N ASP A 141 20.61 10.57 -11.90
CA ASP A 141 21.79 10.80 -11.08
C ASP A 141 21.56 11.92 -10.03
N GLY A 142 20.72 12.92 -10.36
CA GLY A 142 20.33 13.98 -9.42
C GLY A 142 19.33 13.56 -8.36
N VAL A 143 18.57 12.49 -8.60
CA VAL A 143 17.49 12.05 -7.69
C VAL A 143 17.89 10.86 -6.83
N VAL A 144 18.63 9.89 -7.38
CA VAL A 144 18.87 8.57 -6.74
C VAL A 144 19.50 8.65 -5.36
N ASN A 145 20.35 9.63 -5.10
CA ASN A 145 21.01 9.89 -3.81
C ASN A 145 20.55 11.20 -3.17
N SER A 146 19.37 11.69 -3.56
CA SER A 146 18.80 12.89 -2.95
C SER A 146 18.30 12.63 -1.52
N PHE A 147 18.26 13.70 -0.71
CA PHE A 147 17.67 13.64 0.64
C PHE A 147 16.25 13.10 0.63
N ALA A 148 15.48 13.36 -0.41
CA ALA A 148 14.11 12.88 -0.56
C ALA A 148 14.08 11.34 -0.68
N VAL A 149 14.91 10.76 -1.53
CA VAL A 149 15.00 9.31 -1.73
C VAL A 149 15.57 8.63 -0.48
N GLU A 150 16.67 9.13 0.08
CA GLU A 150 17.25 8.59 1.32
C GLU A 150 16.26 8.62 2.48
N GLY A 151 15.58 9.76 2.67
CA GLY A 151 14.56 9.92 3.70
C GLY A 151 13.39 8.96 3.51
N MET A 152 12.92 8.76 2.26
CA MET A 152 11.84 7.83 1.95
C MET A 152 12.25 6.38 2.25
N VAL A 153 13.46 5.95 1.85
CA VAL A 153 13.97 4.61 2.15
C VAL A 153 14.07 4.39 3.66
N ALA A 154 14.59 5.37 4.39
CA ALA A 154 14.68 5.30 5.86
C ALA A 154 13.29 5.21 6.51
N GLN A 155 12.33 6.02 6.06
CA GLN A 155 10.94 5.98 6.55
C GLN A 155 10.26 4.64 6.26
N MET A 156 10.45 4.07 5.08
CA MET A 156 9.91 2.75 4.72
C MET A 156 10.46 1.65 5.63
N ARG A 157 11.77 1.66 5.92
CA ARG A 157 12.39 0.73 6.86
C ARG A 157 11.83 0.89 8.27
N GLN A 158 11.79 2.13 8.75
CA GLN A 158 11.27 2.43 10.09
C GLN A 158 9.82 1.98 10.23
N ALA A 159 8.96 2.32 9.26
CA ALA A 159 7.56 1.89 9.26
C ALA A 159 7.41 0.36 9.25
N THR A 160 8.26 -0.36 8.51
CA THR A 160 8.27 -1.83 8.49
C THR A 160 8.55 -2.41 9.88
N VAL A 161 9.52 -1.84 10.60
CA VAL A 161 9.86 -2.25 11.97
C VAL A 161 8.75 -1.87 12.96
N ASP A 162 8.30 -0.61 12.94
CA ASP A 162 7.29 -0.08 13.86
C ASP A 162 5.95 -0.81 13.77
N LYS A 163 5.59 -1.23 12.55
CA LYS A 163 4.35 -1.98 12.30
C LYS A 163 4.54 -3.50 12.39
N LYS A 164 5.74 -3.96 12.78
CA LYS A 164 6.06 -5.38 12.99
C LYS A 164 5.76 -6.24 11.75
N ILE A 165 6.02 -5.71 10.56
CA ILE A 165 5.75 -6.39 9.30
C ILE A 165 6.74 -7.54 9.11
N GLN A 166 6.24 -8.77 9.03
CA GLN A 166 7.03 -10.00 8.88
C GLN A 166 6.79 -10.71 7.54
N GLY A 167 5.77 -10.29 6.79
CA GLY A 167 5.42 -10.83 5.49
C GLY A 167 4.65 -9.82 4.64
N VAL A 168 4.65 -10.03 3.33
CA VAL A 168 3.99 -9.16 2.36
C VAL A 168 3.22 -9.99 1.30
N PRO A 169 2.12 -9.47 0.72
CA PRO A 169 1.54 -8.16 1.00
C PRO A 169 0.89 -8.10 2.39
N ALA A 170 0.94 -6.94 3.05
CA ALA A 170 0.27 -6.69 4.30
C ALA A 170 -0.33 -5.28 4.30
N PHE A 171 -1.43 -5.08 5.02
CA PHE A 171 -2.11 -3.79 5.06
C PHE A 171 -2.22 -3.30 6.49
N VAL A 172 -1.91 -2.03 6.71
CA VAL A 172 -2.13 -1.36 8.00
C VAL A 172 -3.16 -0.26 7.82
N VAL A 173 -4.27 -0.39 8.54
CA VAL A 173 -5.37 0.59 8.52
C VAL A 173 -5.17 1.58 9.66
N ASN A 174 -5.25 2.86 9.33
CA ASN A 174 -5.08 3.99 10.26
C ASN A 174 -3.82 3.89 11.14
N GLY A 175 -2.74 3.33 10.58
CA GLY A 175 -1.49 3.14 11.29
C GLY A 175 -1.58 2.20 12.52
N LYS A 176 -2.73 1.58 12.78
CA LYS A 176 -3.04 0.85 14.01
C LYS A 176 -3.37 -0.63 13.79
N TYR A 177 -4.15 -0.96 12.79
CA TYR A 177 -4.68 -2.30 12.58
C TYR A 177 -3.95 -2.99 11.42
N LEU A 178 -3.16 -4.01 11.73
CA LEU A 178 -2.51 -4.85 10.73
C LEU A 178 -3.46 -5.94 10.27
N ILE A 179 -3.74 -5.96 8.98
CA ILE A 179 -4.49 -7.01 8.29
C ILE A 179 -3.47 -7.98 7.71
N PRO A 180 -3.42 -9.23 8.16
CA PRO A 180 -2.49 -10.21 7.63
C PRO A 180 -2.88 -10.63 6.21
N HIS A 181 -1.90 -10.99 5.39
CA HIS A 181 -2.10 -11.44 4.01
C HIS A 181 -2.87 -12.78 3.89
N THR A 182 -3.04 -13.49 5.00
CA THR A 182 -3.74 -14.78 5.09
C THR A 182 -5.22 -14.67 5.43
N CYS A 183 -5.81 -13.47 5.43
CA CYS A 183 -7.25 -13.34 5.56
C CYS A 183 -7.92 -14.00 4.36
N ASN A 184 -8.28 -15.29 4.50
CA ASN A 184 -9.22 -15.94 3.61
C ASN A 184 -10.57 -15.28 3.84
N ALA A 185 -11.02 -14.46 2.88
CA ALA A 185 -12.41 -14.09 2.80
C ALA A 185 -13.18 -15.38 2.46
N ASN A 186 -13.79 -16.00 3.45
CA ASN A 186 -14.81 -17.03 3.24
C ASN A 186 -16.08 -16.35 2.73
#